data_73cbe3ff17e27c47839e4c88e722a7aa
#
_entry.id   73cbe3ff17e27c47839e4c88e722a7aa
#
_cell.length_a   1.000
_cell.length_b   1.000
_cell.length_c   1.000
_cell.angle_alpha   90.00
_cell.angle_beta   90.00
_cell.angle_gamma   90.00
#
_symmetry.space_group_name_H-M   'P 1'
#
loop_
_entity.id
_entity.type
_entity.pdbx_description
1 polymer ?
#
loop_
_entity_poly.entity_id
_entity_poly.type
_entity_poly.pdbx_seq_one_letter_code
_entity_poly.pdbx_strand_id
1 'polypeptide(L)'
;MVEKVIIMGAAGRDFHNFNVYFRDNPRYHIVAFTAAQIPRIEGRLYPPELAGSLYPEGIPIYPEAQLNALIREHEVDLVALSYSDIPHMEVMHKASMVMAGGADFILIGATYTMLRSKKPVVAVCAVRTGCGKSQTTRKVCEILRKLDRNVVVVRHPMPYGDLRTQVVQRFSSYEDFEKHQCTIEEREEYEPIVDQGMVVYAGVDYAKILEAAEKEADVIVWDGGNNDTPFYFPDVHIVLFDPHRPGHERRYFPGETNMLMADVAIINKVDTAPDENVASVRRNIEKWAPTSDIVLAASPVLVSDPGRIQDSRVLVVEDGPTLTHGEMAYGAGFIAAKTYNAANIVDPRPFASGTIKEAYRQYPHIGTVLPAMGYSRAQITDLEKTINDADCDLVVFATPIHLTRIVSINKPALRVRYEYEDRGEPRLEEVLLKRLRASGRFPS
;
A
#
# COMPACT_ATOMS: atom_id res chain seq x y z
N MET A 1 -4.92 -36.21 -10.97
CA MET A 1 -3.58 -35.66 -11.28
C MET A 1 -3.33 -34.45 -10.36
N VAL A 2 -2.11 -34.25 -9.92
CA VAL A 2 -1.71 -33.06 -9.16
C VAL A 2 -1.39 -31.97 -10.20
N GLU A 3 -2.03 -30.81 -10.10
CA GLU A 3 -1.79 -29.69 -11.00
C GLU A 3 -0.52 -28.92 -10.57
N LYS A 4 0.39 -28.71 -11.51
CA LYS A 4 1.62 -27.95 -11.29
C LYS A 4 1.34 -26.47 -11.48
N VAL A 5 1.66 -25.65 -10.49
CA VAL A 5 1.28 -24.23 -10.43
C VAL A 5 2.49 -23.32 -10.28
N ILE A 6 2.52 -22.22 -11.02
CA ILE A 6 3.37 -21.06 -10.74
C ILE A 6 2.51 -19.94 -10.17
N ILE A 7 2.99 -19.28 -9.10
CA ILE A 7 2.38 -18.07 -8.55
C ILE A 7 3.19 -16.85 -9.01
N MET A 8 2.53 -15.95 -9.74
CA MET A 8 3.14 -14.67 -10.15
C MET A 8 3.05 -13.66 -9.02
N GLY A 9 4.18 -13.36 -8.41
CA GLY A 9 4.39 -12.52 -7.25
C GLY A 9 5.22 -13.23 -6.19
N ALA A 10 5.97 -12.49 -5.39
CA ALA A 10 6.82 -13.03 -4.32
C ALA A 10 7.05 -12.02 -3.17
N ALA A 11 6.02 -11.28 -2.77
CA ALA A 11 6.20 -10.20 -1.80
C ALA A 11 5.03 -9.91 -0.85
N GLY A 12 3.87 -10.48 -1.11
CA GLY A 12 2.74 -10.10 -0.29
C GLY A 12 1.52 -10.99 -0.49
N ARG A 13 0.63 -10.57 -1.38
CA ARG A 13 -0.60 -11.31 -1.72
C ARG A 13 -0.31 -12.73 -2.20
N ASP A 14 0.73 -12.90 -2.94
CA ASP A 14 1.22 -14.18 -3.45
C ASP A 14 1.51 -15.19 -2.33
N PHE A 15 2.27 -14.79 -1.30
CA PHE A 15 2.51 -15.64 -0.12
C PHE A 15 1.22 -15.89 0.66
N HIS A 16 0.35 -14.88 0.76
CA HIS A 16 -0.95 -15.08 1.39
C HIS A 16 -1.82 -16.07 0.59
N ASN A 17 -1.90 -15.93 -0.72
CA ASN A 17 -2.61 -16.86 -1.59
C ASN A 17 -2.05 -18.28 -1.46
N PHE A 18 -0.71 -18.42 -1.45
CA PHE A 18 -0.09 -19.71 -1.19
C PHE A 18 -0.51 -20.28 0.17
N ASN A 19 -0.35 -19.51 1.24
CA ASN A 19 -0.62 -19.97 2.61
C ASN A 19 -2.06 -20.39 2.84
N VAL A 20 -3.03 -19.73 2.18
CA VAL A 20 -4.46 -19.92 2.46
C VAL A 20 -5.14 -20.82 1.44
N TYR A 21 -4.69 -20.82 0.18
CA TYR A 21 -5.36 -21.52 -0.90
C TYR A 21 -4.62 -22.75 -1.40
N PHE A 22 -3.29 -22.71 -1.44
CA PHE A 22 -2.48 -23.75 -2.07
C PHE A 22 -1.72 -24.66 -1.10
N ARG A 23 -1.13 -24.13 -0.02
CA ARG A 23 -0.11 -24.79 0.84
C ARG A 23 -0.47 -26.19 1.25
N ASP A 24 -1.66 -26.41 1.78
CA ASP A 24 -2.11 -27.68 2.33
C ASP A 24 -3.10 -28.41 1.41
N ASN A 25 -3.19 -27.99 0.15
CA ASN A 25 -4.10 -28.55 -0.83
C ASN A 25 -3.37 -29.56 -1.76
N PRO A 26 -3.56 -30.86 -1.58
CA PRO A 26 -2.85 -31.90 -2.34
C PRO A 26 -3.21 -31.94 -3.82
N ARG A 27 -4.21 -31.17 -4.26
CA ARG A 27 -4.55 -31.02 -5.68
C ARG A 27 -3.49 -30.25 -6.44
N TYR A 28 -2.77 -29.35 -5.76
CA TYR A 28 -1.79 -28.45 -6.35
C TYR A 28 -0.37 -28.76 -5.89
N HIS A 29 0.58 -28.56 -6.79
CA HIS A 29 2.00 -28.52 -6.49
C HIS A 29 2.60 -27.22 -7.00
N ILE A 30 3.02 -26.34 -6.07
CA ILE A 30 3.63 -25.06 -6.45
C ILE A 30 5.08 -25.30 -6.84
N VAL A 31 5.36 -25.08 -8.11
CA VAL A 31 6.69 -25.27 -8.72
C VAL A 31 7.60 -24.10 -8.40
N ALA A 32 7.05 -22.88 -8.46
CA ALA A 32 7.80 -21.66 -8.24
C ALA A 32 6.91 -20.45 -7.95
N PHE A 33 7.51 -19.44 -7.33
CA PHE A 33 7.07 -18.05 -7.41
C PHE A 33 7.85 -17.31 -8.48
N THR A 34 7.27 -16.24 -9.07
CA THR A 34 8.03 -15.30 -9.90
C THR A 34 7.97 -13.89 -9.34
N ALA A 35 9.02 -13.10 -9.52
CA ALA A 35 9.14 -11.76 -9.02
C ALA A 35 9.50 -10.77 -10.13
N ALA A 36 8.76 -9.63 -10.17
CA ALA A 36 9.02 -8.53 -11.11
C ALA A 36 9.19 -7.18 -10.41
N GLN A 37 8.55 -6.99 -9.26
CA GLN A 37 8.38 -5.66 -8.65
C GLN A 37 9.35 -5.39 -7.48
N ILE A 38 10.03 -6.41 -6.96
CA ILE A 38 10.93 -6.27 -5.81
C ILE A 38 12.38 -6.51 -6.25
N PRO A 39 13.27 -5.53 -6.03
CA PRO A 39 14.69 -5.69 -6.31
C PRO A 39 15.31 -6.78 -5.44
N ARG A 40 16.20 -7.60 -6.01
CA ARG A 40 17.03 -8.59 -5.29
C ARG A 40 16.26 -9.72 -4.59
N ILE A 41 15.04 -10.01 -5.02
CA ILE A 41 14.30 -11.18 -4.52
C ILE A 41 14.66 -12.45 -5.32
N GLU A 42 15.24 -12.27 -6.47
CA GLU A 42 15.70 -13.34 -7.36
C GLU A 42 16.73 -14.24 -6.67
N GLY A 43 16.59 -15.54 -6.86
CA GLY A 43 17.44 -16.54 -6.21
C GLY A 43 17.12 -16.79 -4.73
N ARG A 44 16.07 -16.16 -4.19
CA ARG A 44 15.54 -16.48 -2.87
C ARG A 44 14.67 -17.73 -2.91
N LEU A 45 14.45 -18.28 -1.73
CA LEU A 45 13.59 -19.42 -1.50
C LEU A 45 12.48 -19.01 -0.54
N TYR A 46 11.24 -19.37 -0.83
CA TYR A 46 10.20 -19.37 0.21
C TYR A 46 10.53 -20.53 1.16
N PRO A 47 10.81 -20.24 2.45
CA PRO A 47 11.46 -21.21 3.34
C PRO A 47 10.63 -22.47 3.57
N PRO A 48 11.27 -23.66 3.69
CA PRO A 48 10.55 -24.90 3.96
C PRO A 48 9.73 -24.86 5.26
N GLU A 49 10.20 -24.13 6.28
CA GLU A 49 9.49 -23.95 7.54
C GLU A 49 8.14 -23.24 7.39
N LEU A 50 7.99 -22.44 6.34
CA LEU A 50 6.75 -21.72 6.00
C LEU A 50 5.97 -22.41 4.90
N ALA A 51 6.65 -23.13 4.02
CA ALA A 51 6.06 -23.81 2.88
C ALA A 51 5.24 -25.06 3.29
N GLY A 52 5.53 -25.68 4.41
CA GLY A 52 4.82 -26.83 4.93
C GLY A 52 5.35 -28.18 4.42
N SER A 53 4.75 -29.27 4.89
CA SER A 53 5.27 -30.64 4.69
C SER A 53 5.28 -31.12 3.23
N LEU A 54 4.49 -30.49 2.35
CA LEU A 54 4.49 -30.80 0.91
C LEU A 54 5.70 -30.19 0.17
N TYR A 55 6.45 -29.29 0.82
CA TYR A 55 7.57 -28.55 0.24
C TYR A 55 8.80 -28.59 1.16
N PRO A 56 9.40 -29.77 1.40
CA PRO A 56 10.50 -29.93 2.37
C PRO A 56 11.77 -29.15 1.96
N GLU A 57 11.93 -28.82 0.68
CA GLU A 57 13.05 -28.02 0.15
C GLU A 57 12.68 -26.53 0.01
N GLY A 58 11.46 -26.14 0.42
CA GLY A 58 10.92 -24.81 0.13
C GLY A 58 10.48 -24.62 -1.33
N ILE A 59 10.17 -23.38 -1.73
CA ILE A 59 9.70 -23.06 -3.09
C ILE A 59 10.61 -21.99 -3.68
N PRO A 60 11.23 -22.23 -4.85
CA PRO A 60 12.13 -21.26 -5.48
C PRO A 60 11.39 -20.03 -6.00
N ILE A 61 12.09 -18.89 -5.99
CA ILE A 61 11.61 -17.61 -6.53
C ILE A 61 12.50 -17.24 -7.72
N TYR A 62 11.89 -17.12 -8.91
CA TYR A 62 12.57 -16.78 -10.15
C TYR A 62 12.23 -15.38 -10.67
N PRO A 63 13.05 -14.76 -11.49
CA PRO A 63 12.68 -13.58 -12.25
C PRO A 63 11.46 -13.86 -13.15
N GLU A 64 10.50 -12.93 -13.20
CA GLU A 64 9.30 -13.10 -14.07
C GLU A 64 9.66 -13.29 -15.54
N ALA A 65 10.77 -12.72 -16.01
CA ALA A 65 11.25 -12.91 -17.37
C ALA A 65 11.47 -14.39 -17.76
N GLN A 66 11.63 -15.28 -16.77
CA GLN A 66 11.79 -16.73 -17.00
C GLN A 66 10.45 -17.48 -17.06
N LEU A 67 9.30 -16.84 -16.86
CA LEU A 67 7.98 -17.48 -16.74
C LEU A 67 7.72 -18.44 -17.91
N ASN A 68 7.93 -18.04 -19.16
CA ASN A 68 7.69 -18.89 -20.32
C ASN A 68 8.63 -20.10 -20.42
N ALA A 69 9.85 -19.99 -19.91
CA ALA A 69 10.78 -21.11 -19.82
C ALA A 69 10.34 -22.10 -18.74
N LEU A 70 9.97 -21.58 -17.57
CA LEU A 70 9.48 -22.37 -16.43
C LEU A 70 8.20 -23.14 -16.76
N ILE A 71 7.25 -22.51 -17.50
CA ILE A 71 6.02 -23.19 -17.94
C ILE A 71 6.36 -24.44 -18.76
N ARG A 72 7.27 -24.32 -19.71
CA ARG A 72 7.66 -25.47 -20.58
C ARG A 72 8.51 -26.50 -19.87
N GLU A 73 9.49 -26.05 -19.08
CA GLU A 73 10.47 -26.93 -18.40
C GLU A 73 9.79 -27.80 -17.35
N HIS A 74 8.87 -27.24 -16.60
CA HIS A 74 8.17 -27.93 -15.54
C HIS A 74 6.81 -28.50 -15.97
N GLU A 75 6.40 -28.29 -17.22
CA GLU A 75 5.07 -28.70 -17.73
C GLU A 75 3.96 -28.17 -16.81
N VAL A 76 3.93 -26.84 -16.63
CA VAL A 76 3.03 -26.15 -15.69
C VAL A 76 1.60 -26.18 -16.24
N ASP A 77 0.65 -26.59 -15.42
CA ASP A 77 -0.77 -26.65 -15.77
C ASP A 77 -1.46 -25.28 -15.56
N LEU A 78 -1.03 -24.53 -14.54
CA LEU A 78 -1.75 -23.36 -14.06
C LEU A 78 -0.80 -22.23 -13.60
N VAL A 79 -1.11 -21.00 -13.98
CA VAL A 79 -0.42 -19.81 -13.46
C VAL A 79 -1.43 -18.92 -12.74
N ALA A 80 -1.17 -18.65 -11.45
CA ALA A 80 -2.00 -17.79 -10.60
C ALA A 80 -1.40 -16.39 -10.50
N LEU A 81 -2.10 -15.37 -10.98
CA LEU A 81 -1.67 -13.98 -10.83
C LEU A 81 -1.97 -13.48 -9.42
N SER A 82 -0.97 -12.90 -8.77
CA SER A 82 -1.08 -12.33 -7.43
C SER A 82 -0.54 -10.89 -7.32
N TYR A 83 -0.34 -10.21 -8.45
CA TYR A 83 0.01 -8.78 -8.45
C TYR A 83 -1.21 -7.91 -8.16
N SER A 84 -0.93 -6.71 -7.67
CA SER A 84 -1.93 -5.66 -7.44
C SER A 84 -1.46 -4.33 -8.03
N ASP A 85 -2.41 -3.40 -8.20
CA ASP A 85 -2.23 -2.05 -8.77
C ASP A 85 -1.66 -2.04 -10.19
N ILE A 86 -2.08 -2.99 -11.01
CA ILE A 86 -1.70 -3.10 -12.42
C ILE A 86 -2.89 -2.87 -13.35
N PRO A 87 -2.67 -2.29 -14.55
CA PRO A 87 -3.73 -2.10 -15.54
C PRO A 87 -4.36 -3.43 -15.98
N HIS A 88 -5.68 -3.46 -16.21
CA HIS A 88 -6.37 -4.64 -16.74
C HIS A 88 -5.76 -5.13 -18.06
N MET A 89 -5.26 -4.22 -18.89
CA MET A 89 -4.59 -4.57 -20.14
C MET A 89 -3.33 -5.42 -19.88
N GLU A 90 -2.55 -5.07 -18.85
CA GLU A 90 -1.37 -5.84 -18.48
C GLU A 90 -1.74 -7.23 -17.95
N VAL A 91 -2.80 -7.33 -17.15
CA VAL A 91 -3.34 -8.63 -16.71
C VAL A 91 -3.65 -9.51 -17.92
N MET A 92 -4.31 -8.95 -18.94
CA MET A 92 -4.66 -9.70 -20.15
C MET A 92 -3.46 -10.03 -21.04
N HIS A 93 -2.43 -9.19 -21.09
CA HIS A 93 -1.17 -9.52 -21.77
C HIS A 93 -0.46 -10.70 -21.08
N LYS A 94 -0.40 -10.71 -19.74
CA LYS A 94 0.15 -11.83 -18.97
C LYS A 94 -0.66 -13.11 -19.19
N ALA A 95 -1.98 -13.02 -19.13
CA ALA A 95 -2.86 -14.15 -19.42
C ALA A 95 -2.63 -14.74 -20.83
N SER A 96 -2.53 -13.88 -21.84
CA SER A 96 -2.29 -14.29 -23.23
C SER A 96 -0.94 -15.00 -23.40
N MET A 97 0.09 -14.49 -22.71
CA MET A 97 1.43 -15.08 -22.71
C MET A 97 1.43 -16.47 -22.07
N VAL A 98 0.76 -16.63 -20.93
CA VAL A 98 0.64 -17.91 -20.21
C VAL A 98 -0.11 -18.93 -21.05
N MET A 99 -1.27 -18.57 -21.62
CA MET A 99 -2.06 -19.44 -22.49
C MET A 99 -1.30 -19.86 -23.76
N ALA A 100 -0.54 -18.95 -24.35
CA ALA A 100 0.33 -19.29 -25.48
C ALA A 100 1.49 -20.22 -25.08
N GLY A 101 1.88 -20.21 -23.80
CA GLY A 101 2.85 -21.13 -23.22
C GLY A 101 2.29 -22.53 -22.93
N GLY A 102 0.97 -22.73 -22.98
CA GLY A 102 0.29 -24.00 -22.78
C GLY A 102 -0.27 -24.23 -21.36
N ALA A 103 -0.25 -23.22 -20.49
CA ALA A 103 -0.83 -23.28 -19.15
C ALA A 103 -2.13 -22.47 -19.06
N ASP A 104 -3.00 -22.83 -18.12
CA ASP A 104 -4.16 -22.02 -17.74
C ASP A 104 -3.74 -20.80 -16.90
N PHE A 105 -4.56 -19.74 -16.96
CA PHE A 105 -4.33 -18.51 -16.17
C PHE A 105 -5.52 -18.25 -15.26
N ILE A 106 -5.25 -18.01 -13.96
CA ILE A 106 -6.32 -17.73 -13.00
C ILE A 106 -6.08 -16.43 -12.22
N LEU A 107 -7.22 -15.78 -11.88
CA LEU A 107 -7.36 -14.80 -10.83
C LEU A 107 -8.18 -15.44 -9.71
N ILE A 108 -7.58 -15.57 -8.52
CA ILE A 108 -8.27 -16.18 -7.38
C ILE A 108 -9.31 -15.18 -6.85
N GLY A 109 -10.56 -15.61 -6.72
CA GLY A 109 -11.62 -14.78 -6.18
C GLY A 109 -11.30 -14.33 -4.75
N ALA A 110 -11.50 -13.05 -4.45
CA ALA A 110 -11.08 -12.42 -3.19
C ALA A 110 -11.57 -13.18 -1.95
N THR A 111 -12.81 -13.66 -1.94
CA THR A 111 -13.42 -14.37 -0.81
C THR A 111 -12.79 -15.73 -0.52
N TYR A 112 -12.10 -16.36 -1.49
CA TYR A 112 -11.43 -17.64 -1.27
C TYR A 112 -10.15 -17.52 -0.46
N THR A 113 -9.60 -16.31 -0.38
CA THR A 113 -8.35 -16.03 0.35
C THR A 113 -8.55 -15.16 1.58
N MET A 114 -9.79 -14.78 1.89
CA MET A 114 -10.11 -14.04 3.10
C MET A 114 -10.26 -14.96 4.31
N LEU A 115 -9.57 -14.65 5.40
CA LEU A 115 -9.68 -15.31 6.70
C LEU A 115 -10.82 -14.70 7.52
N ARG A 116 -11.47 -15.52 8.34
CA ARG A 116 -12.56 -15.06 9.22
C ARG A 116 -12.05 -14.71 10.60
N SER A 117 -12.24 -13.47 11.00
CA SER A 117 -11.92 -13.00 12.35
C SER A 117 -13.07 -13.29 13.32
N LYS A 118 -12.73 -13.52 14.60
CA LYS A 118 -13.70 -13.52 15.72
C LYS A 118 -14.09 -12.10 16.15
N LYS A 119 -13.28 -11.10 15.80
CA LYS A 119 -13.50 -9.70 16.09
C LYS A 119 -14.07 -8.97 14.86
N PRO A 120 -14.82 -7.87 15.04
CA PRO A 120 -15.23 -7.03 13.92
C PRO A 120 -14.01 -6.55 13.12
N VAL A 121 -14.14 -6.50 11.79
CA VAL A 121 -13.10 -6.06 10.87
C VAL A 121 -13.59 -4.89 10.04
N VAL A 122 -12.84 -3.80 10.04
CA VAL A 122 -13.00 -2.69 9.09
C VAL A 122 -11.83 -2.73 8.12
N ALA A 123 -12.12 -2.91 6.84
CA ALA A 123 -11.07 -2.86 5.81
C ALA A 123 -11.04 -1.49 5.14
N VAL A 124 -9.84 -0.91 5.03
CA VAL A 124 -9.58 0.32 4.28
C VAL A 124 -8.72 -0.04 3.08
N CYS A 125 -9.34 -0.01 1.90
CA CYS A 125 -8.71 -0.29 0.62
C CYS A 125 -8.83 0.92 -0.31
N ALA A 126 -8.29 0.83 -1.51
CA ALA A 126 -8.42 1.89 -2.51
C ALA A 126 -8.43 1.31 -3.91
N VAL A 127 -8.86 2.09 -4.88
CA VAL A 127 -8.81 1.70 -6.29
C VAL A 127 -7.42 1.88 -6.91
N ARG A 128 -6.56 2.71 -6.29
CA ARG A 128 -5.17 2.98 -6.71
C ARG A 128 -4.29 3.37 -5.51
N THR A 129 -2.99 3.16 -5.64
CA THR A 129 -2.00 3.74 -4.73
C THR A 129 -2.10 5.28 -4.75
N GLY A 130 -1.90 5.93 -3.60
CA GLY A 130 -1.97 7.39 -3.46
C GLY A 130 -3.38 7.97 -3.30
N CYS A 131 -4.45 7.16 -3.21
CA CYS A 131 -5.83 7.65 -2.99
C CYS A 131 -6.07 8.24 -1.58
N GLY A 132 -5.16 7.99 -0.60
CA GLY A 132 -5.28 8.51 0.76
C GLY A 132 -5.67 7.47 1.82
N LYS A 133 -5.35 6.19 1.62
CA LYS A 133 -5.64 5.10 2.58
C LYS A 133 -5.13 5.40 3.99
N SER A 134 -3.83 5.71 4.13
CA SER A 134 -3.18 5.84 5.45
C SER A 134 -3.83 6.91 6.33
N GLN A 135 -4.22 8.05 5.76
CA GLN A 135 -4.95 9.10 6.50
C GLN A 135 -6.37 8.65 6.88
N THR A 136 -7.05 7.91 5.99
CA THR A 136 -8.38 7.37 6.25
C THR A 136 -8.33 6.27 7.30
N THR A 137 -7.32 5.39 7.26
CA THR A 137 -7.08 4.39 8.31
C THR A 137 -6.92 5.06 9.67
N ARG A 138 -6.10 6.11 9.76
CA ARG A 138 -5.96 6.88 11.01
C ARG A 138 -7.27 7.48 11.49
N LYS A 139 -8.09 8.03 10.57
CA LYS A 139 -9.41 8.58 10.89
C LYS A 139 -10.38 7.51 11.38
N VAL A 140 -10.43 6.36 10.74
CA VAL A 140 -11.22 5.19 11.17
C VAL A 140 -10.81 4.77 12.59
N CYS A 141 -9.52 4.64 12.83
CA CYS A 141 -9.00 4.30 14.16
C CYS A 141 -9.35 5.35 15.21
N GLU A 142 -9.25 6.65 14.88
CA GLU A 142 -9.69 7.74 15.77
C GLU A 142 -11.16 7.61 16.16
N ILE A 143 -12.05 7.38 15.17
CA ILE A 143 -13.49 7.21 15.41
C ILE A 143 -13.74 6.02 16.34
N LEU A 144 -13.12 4.88 16.10
CA LEU A 144 -13.31 3.67 16.90
C LEU A 144 -12.76 3.83 18.33
N ARG A 145 -11.63 4.50 18.50
CA ARG A 145 -11.04 4.79 19.83
C ARG A 145 -11.89 5.75 20.66
N LYS A 146 -12.61 6.70 20.04
CA LYS A 146 -13.58 7.56 20.76
C LYS A 146 -14.73 6.78 21.40
N LEU A 147 -14.91 5.53 20.96
CA LEU A 147 -15.90 4.60 21.53
C LEU A 147 -15.27 3.63 22.55
N ASP A 148 -14.11 3.97 23.11
CA ASP A 148 -13.33 3.15 24.07
C ASP A 148 -13.03 1.74 23.55
N ARG A 149 -12.76 1.58 22.23
CA ARG A 149 -12.38 0.30 21.63
C ARG A 149 -10.86 0.20 21.49
N ASN A 150 -10.31 -0.97 21.86
CA ASN A 150 -8.93 -1.32 21.53
C ASN A 150 -8.85 -1.65 20.04
N VAL A 151 -8.26 -0.73 19.28
CA VAL A 151 -8.07 -0.88 17.84
C VAL A 151 -6.68 -1.43 17.56
N VAL A 152 -6.63 -2.53 16.82
CA VAL A 152 -5.39 -3.08 16.28
C VAL A 152 -5.41 -2.95 14.77
N VAL A 153 -4.36 -2.39 14.20
CA VAL A 153 -4.20 -2.29 12.76
C VAL A 153 -3.41 -3.48 12.24
N VAL A 154 -3.89 -4.13 11.21
CA VAL A 154 -3.14 -5.14 10.47
C VAL A 154 -2.79 -4.59 9.10
N ARG A 155 -1.50 -4.52 8.84
CA ARG A 155 -0.98 -3.92 7.62
C ARG A 155 -0.64 -4.99 6.58
N HIS A 156 -0.76 -4.62 5.32
CA HIS A 156 -0.27 -5.36 4.16
C HIS A 156 1.19 -5.80 4.33
N PRO A 157 1.58 -7.00 3.87
CA PRO A 157 2.93 -7.50 4.02
C PRO A 157 3.95 -6.74 3.15
N MET A 158 5.12 -6.50 3.74
CA MET A 158 6.31 -5.97 3.07
C MET A 158 7.54 -6.79 3.47
N PRO A 159 7.62 -8.10 3.09
CA PRO A 159 8.62 -9.01 3.61
C PRO A 159 9.96 -8.85 2.87
N TYR A 160 10.68 -7.78 3.14
CA TYR A 160 12.00 -7.53 2.52
C TYR A 160 13.14 -8.29 3.20
N GLY A 161 12.97 -8.72 4.45
CA GLY A 161 13.96 -9.42 5.25
C GLY A 161 13.91 -10.95 5.16
N ASP A 162 14.42 -11.62 6.19
CA ASP A 162 14.30 -13.07 6.35
C ASP A 162 12.85 -13.41 6.75
N LEU A 163 12.13 -14.08 5.86
CA LEU A 163 10.72 -14.45 6.03
C LEU A 163 10.47 -15.26 7.31
N ARG A 164 11.45 -16.04 7.77
CA ARG A 164 11.36 -16.86 8.99
C ARG A 164 11.26 -16.00 10.26
N THR A 165 11.87 -14.82 10.24
CA THR A 165 11.83 -13.87 11.36
C THR A 165 10.65 -12.91 11.26
N GLN A 166 10.02 -12.84 10.09
CA GLN A 166 8.92 -11.92 9.78
C GLN A 166 7.54 -12.61 9.76
N VAL A 167 7.41 -13.79 10.36
CA VAL A 167 6.13 -14.55 10.37
C VAL A 167 4.99 -13.74 10.98
N VAL A 168 5.23 -13.15 12.16
CA VAL A 168 4.35 -12.23 12.88
C VAL A 168 5.22 -11.15 13.51
N GLN A 169 4.98 -9.92 13.12
CA GLN A 169 5.66 -8.75 13.69
C GLN A 169 4.60 -7.85 14.35
N ARG A 170 4.90 -7.39 15.56
CA ARG A 170 4.05 -6.49 16.34
C ARG A 170 4.82 -5.22 16.64
N PHE A 171 4.22 -4.07 16.37
CA PHE A 171 4.80 -2.76 16.58
C PHE A 171 3.89 -1.93 17.47
N SER A 172 4.42 -1.45 18.58
CA SER A 172 3.74 -0.59 19.54
C SER A 172 4.63 0.54 20.05
N SER A 173 5.92 0.47 19.74
CA SER A 173 6.93 1.46 20.12
C SER A 173 8.01 1.57 19.03
N TYR A 174 8.87 2.59 19.15
CA TYR A 174 9.99 2.77 18.22
C TYR A 174 11.05 1.67 18.35
N GLU A 175 11.20 1.08 19.54
CA GLU A 175 12.14 -0.03 19.77
C GLU A 175 11.74 -1.27 18.96
N ASP A 176 10.45 -1.47 18.68
CA ASP A 176 9.98 -2.58 17.85
C ASP A 176 10.51 -2.47 16.41
N PHE A 177 10.66 -1.26 15.85
CA PHE A 177 11.24 -1.07 14.51
C PHE A 177 12.70 -1.46 14.45
N GLU A 178 13.47 -1.14 15.48
CA GLU A 178 14.89 -1.56 15.58
C GLU A 178 14.99 -3.06 15.77
N LYS A 179 14.18 -3.64 16.65
CA LYS A 179 14.13 -5.08 16.92
C LYS A 179 13.83 -5.88 15.64
N HIS A 180 12.91 -5.41 14.84
CA HIS A 180 12.51 -6.07 13.59
C HIS A 180 13.34 -5.62 12.37
N GLN A 181 14.34 -4.76 12.56
CA GLN A 181 15.22 -4.24 11.49
C GLN A 181 14.44 -3.68 10.31
N CYS A 182 13.38 -2.91 10.59
CA CYS A 182 12.49 -2.37 9.57
C CYS A 182 13.24 -1.46 8.59
N THR A 183 12.95 -1.63 7.31
CA THR A 183 13.33 -0.69 6.25
C THR A 183 12.61 0.65 6.43
N ILE A 184 13.02 1.66 5.67
CA ILE A 184 12.33 2.97 5.69
C ILE A 184 10.90 2.82 5.21
N GLU A 185 10.68 2.05 4.15
CA GLU A 185 9.35 1.83 3.57
C GLU A 185 8.42 1.12 4.56
N GLU A 186 8.91 0.12 5.31
CA GLU A 186 8.12 -0.51 6.38
C GLU A 186 7.78 0.49 7.48
N ARG A 187 8.74 1.36 7.85
CA ARG A 187 8.49 2.42 8.83
C ARG A 187 7.48 3.46 8.33
N GLU A 188 7.52 3.86 7.08
CA GLU A 188 6.55 4.76 6.46
C GLU A 188 5.11 4.28 6.65
N GLU A 189 4.92 2.97 6.64
CA GLU A 189 3.63 2.34 6.79
C GLU A 189 3.20 2.16 8.26
N TYR A 190 4.14 1.96 9.19
CA TYR A 190 3.84 1.62 10.58
C TYR A 190 3.98 2.78 11.57
N GLU A 191 5.01 3.63 11.41
CA GLU A 191 5.27 4.75 12.33
C GLU A 191 4.08 5.68 12.53
N PRO A 192 3.32 6.09 11.47
CA PRO A 192 2.19 7.01 11.65
C PRO A 192 1.07 6.45 12.54
N ILE A 193 0.96 5.14 12.66
CA ILE A 193 -0.02 4.44 13.50
C ILE A 193 0.51 4.31 14.93
N VAL A 194 1.78 3.93 15.08
CA VAL A 194 2.45 3.86 16.39
C VAL A 194 2.56 5.26 17.03
N ASP A 195 2.81 6.31 16.25
CA ASP A 195 2.80 7.71 16.70
C ASP A 195 1.47 8.12 17.36
N GLN A 196 0.37 7.50 16.99
CA GLN A 196 -0.94 7.70 17.60
C GLN A 196 -1.22 6.79 18.81
N GLY A 197 -0.22 6.03 19.26
CA GLY A 197 -0.33 5.11 20.38
C GLY A 197 -1.15 3.87 20.08
N MET A 198 -1.15 3.41 18.83
CA MET A 198 -1.85 2.20 18.39
C MET A 198 -0.87 1.07 18.09
N VAL A 199 -1.39 -0.15 18.06
CA VAL A 199 -0.63 -1.36 17.73
C VAL A 199 -0.82 -1.67 16.24
N VAL A 200 0.30 -2.00 15.57
CA VAL A 200 0.31 -2.50 14.18
C VAL A 200 0.86 -3.91 14.15
N TYR A 201 0.20 -4.77 13.40
CA TYR A 201 0.72 -6.08 13.03
C TYR A 201 1.02 -6.12 11.53
N ALA A 202 2.13 -6.75 11.18
CA ALA A 202 2.51 -7.09 9.81
C ALA A 202 3.26 -8.42 9.77
N GLY A 203 3.59 -8.92 8.61
CA GLY A 203 4.40 -10.13 8.44
C GLY A 203 3.97 -10.99 7.27
N VAL A 204 4.25 -12.29 7.33
CA VAL A 204 4.07 -13.24 6.23
C VAL A 204 2.86 -14.16 6.42
N ASP A 205 2.55 -14.55 7.66
CA ASP A 205 1.47 -15.50 7.96
C ASP A 205 0.26 -14.79 8.60
N TYR A 206 -0.70 -14.44 7.77
CA TYR A 206 -1.87 -13.65 8.18
C TYR A 206 -2.87 -14.44 9.03
N ALA A 207 -2.82 -15.78 9.04
CA ALA A 207 -3.59 -16.57 9.99
C ALA A 207 -3.02 -16.42 11.41
N LYS A 208 -1.71 -16.51 11.56
CA LYS A 208 -1.04 -16.31 12.85
C LYS A 208 -1.10 -14.86 13.32
N ILE A 209 -1.02 -13.89 12.39
CA ILE A 209 -1.21 -12.47 12.71
C ILE A 209 -2.62 -12.24 13.25
N LEU A 210 -3.64 -12.84 12.61
CA LEU A 210 -5.03 -12.74 13.07
C LEU A 210 -5.20 -13.29 14.49
N GLU A 211 -4.66 -14.48 14.77
CA GLU A 211 -4.70 -15.09 16.10
C GLU A 211 -4.01 -14.22 17.18
N ALA A 212 -2.93 -13.53 16.82
CA ALA A 212 -2.25 -12.61 17.72
C ALA A 212 -3.04 -11.33 17.96
N ALA A 213 -3.54 -10.70 16.90
CA ALA A 213 -4.31 -9.46 16.94
C ALA A 213 -5.63 -9.62 17.72
N GLU A 214 -6.32 -10.75 17.55
CA GLU A 214 -7.59 -11.05 18.25
C GLU A 214 -7.47 -11.09 19.78
N LYS A 215 -6.26 -11.34 20.32
CA LYS A 215 -6.02 -11.41 21.77
C LYS A 215 -6.06 -10.05 22.45
N GLU A 216 -5.77 -8.99 21.72
CA GLU A 216 -5.71 -7.63 22.27
C GLU A 216 -6.69 -6.65 21.60
N ALA A 217 -7.26 -7.00 20.45
CA ALA A 217 -8.19 -6.14 19.74
C ALA A 217 -9.64 -6.30 20.18
N ASP A 218 -10.38 -5.20 20.24
CA ASP A 218 -11.84 -5.19 20.18
C ASP A 218 -12.32 -5.09 18.74
N VAL A 219 -11.58 -4.35 17.90
CA VAL A 219 -11.83 -4.17 16.47
C VAL A 219 -10.49 -4.25 15.74
N ILE A 220 -10.46 -4.97 14.63
CA ILE A 220 -9.32 -5.04 13.73
C ILE A 220 -9.55 -4.10 12.55
N VAL A 221 -8.58 -3.25 12.25
CA VAL A 221 -8.57 -2.43 11.04
C VAL A 221 -7.55 -3.01 10.07
N TRP A 222 -8.04 -3.52 8.94
CA TRP A 222 -7.18 -3.93 7.84
C TRP A 222 -6.79 -2.69 7.01
N ASP A 223 -5.50 -2.40 6.94
CA ASP A 223 -4.96 -1.35 6.07
C ASP A 223 -4.27 -1.99 4.86
N GLY A 224 -5.00 -2.08 3.76
CA GLY A 224 -4.52 -2.72 2.52
C GLY A 224 -3.44 -1.89 1.84
N GLY A 225 -2.28 -2.50 1.56
CA GLY A 225 -1.26 -1.92 0.69
C GLY A 225 -1.55 -2.21 -0.78
N ASN A 226 -0.93 -1.45 -1.70
CA ASN A 226 -0.98 -1.67 -3.14
C ASN A 226 -2.38 -2.02 -3.70
N ASN A 227 -3.43 -1.54 -3.02
CA ASN A 227 -4.85 -1.76 -3.37
C ASN A 227 -5.29 -3.23 -3.41
N ASP A 228 -4.62 -4.09 -2.64
CA ASP A 228 -5.07 -5.45 -2.45
C ASP A 228 -6.50 -5.52 -1.93
N THR A 229 -7.21 -6.58 -2.30
CA THR A 229 -8.43 -6.95 -1.60
C THR A 229 -8.10 -7.38 -0.18
N PRO A 230 -9.03 -7.22 0.80
CA PRO A 230 -8.76 -7.58 2.19
C PRO A 230 -8.33 -9.04 2.35
N PHE A 231 -7.41 -9.30 3.30
CA PHE A 231 -7.05 -10.66 3.70
C PHE A 231 -7.97 -11.22 4.78
N TYR A 232 -8.79 -10.37 5.40
CA TYR A 232 -9.81 -10.75 6.37
C TYR A 232 -11.19 -10.35 5.85
N PHE A 233 -12.20 -11.18 6.08
CA PHE A 233 -13.58 -10.85 5.78
C PHE A 233 -13.98 -9.57 6.54
N PRO A 234 -14.24 -8.46 5.83
CA PRO A 234 -14.62 -7.21 6.49
C PRO A 234 -16.11 -7.22 6.89
N ASP A 235 -16.40 -6.64 8.04
CA ASP A 235 -17.75 -6.24 8.43
C ASP A 235 -18.15 -4.90 7.79
N VAL A 236 -17.12 -4.07 7.49
CA VAL A 236 -17.26 -2.85 6.69
C VAL A 236 -16.06 -2.72 5.76
N HIS A 237 -16.31 -2.67 4.45
CA HIS A 237 -15.30 -2.48 3.43
C HIS A 237 -15.33 -1.03 2.91
N ILE A 238 -14.36 -0.24 3.32
CA ILE A 238 -14.16 1.16 2.90
C ILE A 238 -13.20 1.17 1.71
N VAL A 239 -13.59 1.82 0.61
CA VAL A 239 -12.75 1.94 -0.59
C VAL A 239 -12.60 3.39 -0.98
N LEU A 240 -11.37 3.83 -1.20
CA LEU A 240 -11.01 5.19 -1.58
C LEU A 240 -10.86 5.35 -3.08
N PHE A 241 -11.34 6.48 -3.58
CA PHE A 241 -11.29 6.90 -4.98
C PHE A 241 -10.57 8.23 -5.11
N ASP A 242 -9.85 8.42 -6.23
CA ASP A 242 -9.07 9.61 -6.50
C ASP A 242 -9.59 10.34 -7.75
N PRO A 243 -10.30 11.47 -7.60
CA PRO A 243 -10.84 12.21 -8.74
C PRO A 243 -9.76 12.93 -9.58
N HIS A 244 -8.50 12.96 -9.15
CA HIS A 244 -7.40 13.38 -10.03
C HIS A 244 -7.09 12.36 -11.13
N ARG A 245 -7.58 11.11 -10.98
CA ARG A 245 -7.40 10.01 -11.94
C ARG A 245 -8.74 9.35 -12.27
N PRO A 246 -9.74 10.10 -12.77
CA PRO A 246 -11.07 9.56 -13.05
C PRO A 246 -11.00 8.44 -14.08
N GLY A 247 -11.74 7.36 -13.85
CA GLY A 247 -11.75 6.17 -14.68
C GLY A 247 -10.70 5.10 -14.27
N HIS A 248 -9.72 5.44 -13.41
CA HIS A 248 -8.78 4.43 -12.92
C HIS A 248 -9.46 3.36 -12.06
N GLU A 249 -10.54 3.68 -11.37
CA GLU A 249 -11.38 2.74 -10.61
C GLU A 249 -11.94 1.60 -11.45
N ARG A 250 -11.92 1.75 -12.80
CA ARG A 250 -12.42 0.79 -13.78
C ARG A 250 -11.33 0.15 -14.63
N ARG A 251 -10.08 0.53 -14.43
CA ARG A 251 -8.98 0.14 -15.34
C ARG A 251 -7.84 -0.60 -14.65
N TYR A 252 -7.89 -0.73 -13.31
CA TYR A 252 -6.80 -1.33 -12.54
C TYR A 252 -7.28 -2.50 -11.68
N PHE A 253 -6.47 -3.55 -11.65
CA PHE A 253 -6.68 -4.74 -10.84
C PHE A 253 -5.84 -4.66 -9.55
N PRO A 254 -6.39 -5.02 -8.39
CA PRO A 254 -7.78 -5.37 -8.09
C PRO A 254 -8.64 -4.17 -7.64
N GLY A 255 -8.26 -2.93 -8.01
CA GLY A 255 -8.99 -1.71 -7.64
C GLY A 255 -10.47 -1.76 -8.04
N GLU A 256 -10.79 -2.27 -9.24
CA GLU A 256 -12.19 -2.47 -9.67
C GLU A 256 -12.89 -3.52 -8.80
N THR A 257 -12.22 -4.60 -8.41
CA THR A 257 -12.79 -5.60 -7.50
C THR A 257 -13.12 -4.97 -6.15
N ASN A 258 -12.22 -4.14 -5.59
CA ASN A 258 -12.48 -3.40 -4.36
C ASN A 258 -13.70 -2.48 -4.51
N MET A 259 -13.82 -1.72 -5.61
CA MET A 259 -14.98 -0.88 -5.88
C MET A 259 -16.29 -1.68 -5.86
N LEU A 260 -16.33 -2.83 -6.55
CA LEU A 260 -17.52 -3.68 -6.66
C LEU A 260 -17.92 -4.32 -5.32
N MET A 261 -16.99 -4.43 -4.38
CA MET A 261 -17.21 -5.01 -3.04
C MET A 261 -17.40 -3.93 -1.95
N ALA A 262 -17.35 -2.64 -2.29
CA ALA A 262 -17.36 -1.56 -1.31
C ALA A 262 -18.71 -1.43 -0.58
N ASP A 263 -18.66 -1.33 0.74
CA ASP A 263 -19.80 -0.87 1.56
C ASP A 263 -19.82 0.65 1.66
N VAL A 264 -18.63 1.26 1.74
CA VAL A 264 -18.43 2.71 1.82
C VAL A 264 -17.44 3.13 0.76
N ALA A 265 -17.85 4.03 -0.12
CA ALA A 265 -17.01 4.62 -1.15
C ALA A 265 -16.62 6.05 -0.75
N ILE A 266 -15.33 6.30 -0.54
CA ILE A 266 -14.83 7.64 -0.21
C ILE A 266 -14.20 8.26 -1.45
N ILE A 267 -14.82 9.32 -1.98
CA ILE A 267 -14.19 10.16 -3.01
C ILE A 267 -13.34 11.20 -2.27
N ASN A 268 -12.02 10.95 -2.25
CA ASN A 268 -11.07 11.78 -1.51
C ASN A 268 -10.52 12.93 -2.37
N LYS A 269 -9.86 13.91 -1.77
CA LYS A 269 -9.21 15.05 -2.45
C LYS A 269 -10.17 15.90 -3.29
N VAL A 270 -11.45 15.96 -2.89
CA VAL A 270 -12.45 16.75 -3.65
C VAL A 270 -12.20 18.25 -3.57
N ASP A 271 -11.39 18.71 -2.64
CA ASP A 271 -10.97 20.10 -2.45
C ASP A 271 -9.94 20.58 -3.49
N THR A 272 -9.27 19.66 -4.17
CA THR A 272 -8.21 19.94 -5.14
C THR A 272 -8.49 19.43 -6.53
N ALA A 273 -9.45 18.54 -6.69
CA ALA A 273 -9.83 17.97 -7.98
C ALA A 273 -10.91 18.81 -8.70
N PRO A 274 -10.93 18.80 -10.05
CA PRO A 274 -12.02 19.41 -10.80
C PRO A 274 -13.38 18.78 -10.47
N ASP A 275 -14.43 19.58 -10.33
CA ASP A 275 -15.80 19.13 -10.02
C ASP A 275 -16.32 18.10 -11.03
N GLU A 276 -15.98 18.25 -12.30
CA GLU A 276 -16.38 17.29 -13.36
C GLU A 276 -15.78 15.90 -13.14
N ASN A 277 -14.55 15.83 -12.61
CA ASN A 277 -13.88 14.58 -12.28
C ASN A 277 -14.52 13.92 -11.06
N VAL A 278 -14.84 14.71 -10.02
CA VAL A 278 -15.58 14.22 -8.84
C VAL A 278 -16.93 13.65 -9.28
N ALA A 279 -17.66 14.37 -10.14
CA ALA A 279 -18.93 13.89 -10.69
C ALA A 279 -18.77 12.64 -11.55
N SER A 280 -17.67 12.51 -12.30
CA SER A 280 -17.38 11.31 -13.10
C SER A 280 -17.16 10.08 -12.24
N VAL A 281 -16.32 10.20 -11.21
CA VAL A 281 -16.06 9.10 -10.24
C VAL A 281 -17.35 8.72 -9.52
N ARG A 282 -18.13 9.70 -9.05
CA ARG A 282 -19.43 9.47 -8.42
C ARG A 282 -20.38 8.64 -9.32
N ARG A 283 -20.52 9.01 -10.60
CA ARG A 283 -21.36 8.26 -11.56
C ARG A 283 -20.89 6.82 -11.73
N ASN A 284 -19.57 6.58 -11.71
CA ASN A 284 -19.05 5.23 -11.81
C ASN A 284 -19.39 4.40 -10.55
N ILE A 285 -19.28 4.98 -9.36
CA ILE A 285 -19.66 4.33 -8.10
C ILE A 285 -21.17 4.02 -8.12
N GLU A 286 -22.01 5.00 -8.38
CA GLU A 286 -23.47 4.82 -8.43
C GLU A 286 -23.91 3.74 -9.43
N LYS A 287 -23.20 3.63 -10.55
CA LYS A 287 -23.49 2.63 -11.58
C LYS A 287 -23.02 1.22 -11.20
N TRP A 288 -21.83 1.08 -10.62
CA TRP A 288 -21.16 -0.22 -10.49
C TRP A 288 -21.10 -0.74 -9.05
N ALA A 289 -21.28 0.13 -8.06
CA ALA A 289 -21.38 -0.19 -6.64
C ALA A 289 -22.59 0.52 -6.00
N PRO A 290 -23.82 0.29 -6.50
CA PRO A 290 -25.00 1.08 -6.14
C PRO A 290 -25.45 0.94 -4.68
N THR A 291 -24.93 -0.05 -3.96
CA THR A 291 -25.24 -0.29 -2.52
C THR A 291 -24.27 0.41 -1.58
N SER A 292 -23.20 1.03 -2.12
CA SER A 292 -22.22 1.74 -1.31
C SER A 292 -22.75 3.08 -0.84
N ASP A 293 -22.53 3.42 0.43
CA ASP A 293 -22.70 4.78 0.93
C ASP A 293 -21.52 5.64 0.40
N ILE A 294 -21.81 6.78 -0.24
CA ILE A 294 -20.76 7.65 -0.80
C ILE A 294 -20.46 8.79 0.18
N VAL A 295 -19.19 8.91 0.55
CA VAL A 295 -18.65 9.99 1.40
C VAL A 295 -17.70 10.85 0.57
N LEU A 296 -17.80 12.17 0.69
CA LEU A 296 -16.84 13.08 0.10
C LEU A 296 -15.80 13.50 1.14
N ALA A 297 -14.54 13.50 0.78
CA ALA A 297 -13.46 13.86 1.67
C ALA A 297 -12.42 14.75 1.00
N ALA A 298 -11.85 15.64 1.79
CA ALA A 298 -10.68 16.43 1.47
C ALA A 298 -9.42 15.80 2.06
N SER A 299 -8.30 16.23 1.52
CA SER A 299 -6.97 15.87 2.00
C SER A 299 -6.15 17.14 2.32
N PRO A 300 -6.58 17.94 3.33
CA PRO A 300 -5.92 19.20 3.63
C PRO A 300 -4.47 18.97 4.01
N VAL A 301 -3.63 19.87 3.51
CA VAL A 301 -2.21 19.86 3.77
C VAL A 301 -1.93 20.70 5.02
N LEU A 302 -1.35 20.09 6.05
CA LEU A 302 -1.01 20.73 7.30
C LEU A 302 0.49 21.00 7.39
N VAL A 303 0.82 22.24 7.73
CA VAL A 303 2.19 22.71 7.95
C VAL A 303 2.25 23.40 9.29
N SER A 304 3.25 23.05 10.11
CA SER A 304 3.39 23.61 11.48
C SER A 304 3.76 25.09 11.47
N ASP A 305 4.52 25.52 10.47
CA ASP A 305 4.97 26.92 10.35
C ASP A 305 4.99 27.31 8.86
N PRO A 306 3.83 27.67 8.30
CA PRO A 306 3.70 28.02 6.88
C PRO A 306 4.47 29.32 6.51
N GLY A 307 4.72 30.21 7.48
CA GLY A 307 5.49 31.44 7.26
C GLY A 307 6.92 31.17 6.81
N ARG A 308 7.50 30.02 7.15
CA ARG A 308 8.84 29.63 6.69
C ARG A 308 8.90 29.21 5.22
N ILE A 309 7.78 28.86 4.62
CA ILE A 309 7.70 28.51 3.19
C ILE A 309 7.63 29.78 2.35
N GLN A 310 6.91 30.80 2.86
CA GLN A 310 6.69 32.05 2.15
C GLN A 310 8.04 32.70 1.76
N ASP A 311 8.13 33.10 0.50
CA ASP A 311 9.29 33.77 -0.09
C ASP A 311 10.62 33.00 0.00
N SER A 312 10.59 31.69 0.37
CA SER A 312 11.77 30.82 0.44
C SER A 312 11.96 30.02 -0.84
N ARG A 313 13.21 29.71 -1.20
CA ARG A 313 13.55 28.69 -2.20
C ARG A 313 13.49 27.33 -1.53
N VAL A 314 12.50 26.51 -1.89
CA VAL A 314 12.25 25.25 -1.21
C VAL A 314 12.66 24.04 -2.05
N LEU A 315 13.34 23.08 -1.43
CA LEU A 315 13.47 21.73 -1.97
C LEU A 315 12.32 20.90 -1.39
N VAL A 316 11.52 20.32 -2.29
CA VAL A 316 10.40 19.47 -1.89
C VAL A 316 10.80 18.00 -1.95
N VAL A 317 10.66 17.28 -0.84
CA VAL A 317 10.87 15.83 -0.73
C VAL A 317 9.52 15.16 -0.51
N GLU A 318 9.15 14.26 -1.40
CA GLU A 318 7.84 13.58 -1.40
C GLU A 318 8.00 12.09 -1.11
N ASP A 319 6.90 11.46 -0.73
CA ASP A 319 6.77 10.02 -0.60
C ASP A 319 7.16 9.29 -1.89
N GLY A 320 8.13 8.40 -1.80
CA GLY A 320 8.67 7.66 -2.95
C GLY A 320 7.63 6.82 -3.68
N PRO A 321 6.89 5.93 -3.00
CA PRO A 321 5.83 5.11 -3.61
C PRO A 321 4.76 5.91 -4.34
N THR A 322 4.35 7.06 -3.81
CA THR A 322 3.37 7.94 -4.47
C THR A 322 3.87 8.43 -5.84
N LEU A 323 5.14 8.80 -5.92
CA LEU A 323 5.73 9.30 -7.16
C LEU A 323 6.06 8.16 -8.14
N THR A 324 6.54 7.02 -7.67
CA THR A 324 6.95 5.89 -8.49
C THR A 324 5.75 5.01 -8.90
N HIS A 325 5.27 4.18 -8.00
CA HIS A 325 4.15 3.26 -8.27
C HIS A 325 2.81 3.97 -8.43
N GLY A 326 2.61 5.07 -7.71
CA GLY A 326 1.42 5.92 -7.82
C GLY A 326 1.34 6.76 -9.10
N GLU A 327 2.44 6.84 -9.87
CA GLU A 327 2.54 7.62 -11.12
C GLU A 327 2.17 9.11 -10.96
N MET A 328 2.36 9.66 -9.75
CA MET A 328 2.10 11.06 -9.47
C MET A 328 3.32 11.93 -9.81
N ALA A 329 3.10 13.08 -10.44
CA ALA A 329 4.20 14.02 -10.74
C ALA A 329 4.68 14.78 -9.50
N TYR A 330 3.84 14.90 -8.45
CA TYR A 330 4.09 15.59 -7.20
C TYR A 330 3.14 15.11 -6.12
N GLY A 331 3.39 15.50 -4.86
CA GLY A 331 2.57 15.16 -3.69
C GLY A 331 2.23 16.39 -2.83
N ALA A 332 2.02 16.14 -1.54
CA ALA A 332 1.54 17.16 -0.58
C ALA A 332 2.56 18.28 -0.30
N GLY A 333 3.85 17.98 -0.36
CA GLY A 333 4.90 18.98 -0.17
C GLY A 333 4.91 20.04 -1.26
N PHE A 334 4.71 19.61 -2.51
CA PHE A 334 4.57 20.52 -3.64
C PHE A 334 3.33 21.41 -3.51
N ILE A 335 2.21 20.82 -3.10
CA ILE A 335 0.96 21.54 -2.85
C ILE A 335 1.19 22.59 -1.76
N ALA A 336 1.83 22.21 -0.64
CA ALA A 336 2.18 23.13 0.44
C ALA A 336 3.06 24.29 -0.05
N ALA A 337 4.12 23.96 -0.81
CA ALA A 337 5.01 25.00 -1.35
C ALA A 337 4.27 26.01 -2.22
N LYS A 338 3.33 25.55 -3.04
CA LYS A 338 2.47 26.43 -3.87
C LYS A 338 1.47 27.23 -3.04
N THR A 339 0.77 26.56 -2.11
CA THR A 339 -0.27 27.20 -1.29
C THR A 339 0.28 28.30 -0.41
N TYR A 340 1.49 28.10 0.14
CA TYR A 340 2.14 29.05 1.03
C TYR A 340 3.16 29.95 0.33
N ASN A 341 3.06 30.11 -0.99
CA ASN A 341 3.80 31.07 -1.80
C ASN A 341 5.34 30.98 -1.64
N ALA A 342 5.89 29.78 -1.82
CA ALA A 342 7.34 29.62 -1.97
C ALA A 342 7.85 30.48 -3.13
N ALA A 343 8.98 31.18 -2.97
CA ALA A 343 9.58 31.98 -4.02
C ALA A 343 9.99 31.13 -5.24
N ASN A 344 10.49 29.94 -4.97
CA ASN A 344 10.85 28.96 -6.01
C ASN A 344 10.82 27.55 -5.42
N ILE A 345 10.39 26.57 -6.25
CA ILE A 345 10.57 25.14 -5.97
C ILE A 345 11.83 24.70 -6.72
N VAL A 346 12.86 24.35 -5.96
CA VAL A 346 14.18 23.97 -6.49
C VAL A 346 14.09 22.62 -7.17
N ASP A 347 14.53 22.54 -8.43
CA ASP A 347 14.63 21.27 -9.15
C ASP A 347 15.79 20.43 -8.55
N PRO A 348 15.53 19.24 -8.00
CA PRO A 348 16.57 18.41 -7.40
C PRO A 348 17.45 17.67 -8.39
N ARG A 349 17.03 17.56 -9.67
CA ARG A 349 17.73 16.74 -10.69
C ARG A 349 19.19 17.13 -10.92
N PRO A 350 19.59 18.41 -10.93
CA PRO A 350 21.00 18.81 -11.06
C PRO A 350 21.88 18.30 -9.90
N PHE A 351 21.29 18.06 -8.71
CA PHE A 351 21.98 17.62 -7.51
C PHE A 351 21.85 16.11 -7.28
N ALA A 352 21.04 15.41 -8.08
CA ALA A 352 20.72 14.01 -7.89
C ALA A 352 21.98 13.14 -7.90
N SER A 353 22.13 12.28 -6.88
CA SER A 353 23.26 11.38 -6.69
C SER A 353 22.81 9.91 -6.89
N GLY A 354 23.68 9.06 -7.39
CA GLY A 354 23.54 7.61 -7.44
C GLY A 354 22.15 7.12 -7.84
N THR A 355 21.51 6.41 -6.96
CA THR A 355 20.19 5.79 -7.14
C THR A 355 19.05 6.79 -7.37
N ILE A 356 19.15 8.00 -6.85
CA ILE A 356 18.18 9.06 -7.12
C ILE A 356 18.20 9.48 -8.59
N LYS A 357 19.40 9.56 -9.18
CA LYS A 357 19.55 9.86 -10.61
C LYS A 357 18.95 8.76 -11.49
N GLU A 358 19.07 7.51 -11.06
CA GLU A 358 18.45 6.36 -11.75
C GLU A 358 16.92 6.41 -11.63
N ALA A 359 16.37 6.77 -10.46
CA ALA A 359 14.94 6.93 -10.26
C ALA A 359 14.34 7.95 -11.24
N TYR A 360 14.96 9.11 -11.45
CA TYR A 360 14.47 10.08 -12.44
C TYR A 360 14.51 9.58 -13.88
N ARG A 361 15.46 8.68 -14.21
CA ARG A 361 15.51 8.06 -15.55
C ARG A 361 14.40 7.03 -15.73
N GLN A 362 14.13 6.26 -14.70
CA GLN A 362 13.09 5.22 -14.70
C GLN A 362 11.69 5.82 -14.67
N TYR A 363 11.51 6.93 -13.95
CA TYR A 363 10.22 7.60 -13.74
C TYR A 363 10.23 9.05 -14.25
N PRO A 364 10.24 9.25 -15.58
CA PRO A 364 10.39 10.59 -16.19
C PRO A 364 9.20 11.52 -15.96
N HIS A 365 8.05 11.00 -15.46
CA HIS A 365 6.87 11.79 -15.11
C HIS A 365 7.04 12.55 -13.80
N ILE A 366 8.02 12.20 -12.94
CA ILE A 366 8.27 12.92 -11.70
C ILE A 366 8.63 14.38 -12.02
N GLY A 367 7.93 15.29 -11.37
CA GLY A 367 8.09 16.73 -11.54
C GLY A 367 9.35 17.29 -10.86
N THR A 368 9.28 18.55 -10.42
CA THR A 368 10.37 19.24 -9.72
C THR A 368 10.36 18.93 -8.22
N VAL A 369 10.28 17.65 -7.87
CA VAL A 369 10.27 17.14 -6.50
C VAL A 369 11.22 15.96 -6.36
N LEU A 370 11.72 15.72 -5.15
CA LEU A 370 12.66 14.67 -4.84
C LEU A 370 11.92 13.45 -4.26
N PRO A 371 11.97 12.27 -4.88
CA PRO A 371 11.40 11.06 -4.30
C PRO A 371 12.24 10.61 -3.10
N ALA A 372 11.62 10.41 -1.94
CA ALA A 372 12.23 9.75 -0.81
C ALA A 372 12.39 8.26 -1.11
N MET A 373 13.62 7.84 -1.43
CA MET A 373 13.96 6.45 -1.70
C MET A 373 14.82 5.91 -0.57
N GLY A 374 14.52 4.74 -0.02
CA GLY A 374 15.21 4.29 1.18
C GLY A 374 15.20 2.78 1.47
N TYR A 375 15.09 1.92 0.41
CA TYR A 375 15.18 0.45 0.56
C TYR A 375 16.57 -0.06 0.99
N SER A 376 17.60 0.76 0.86
CA SER A 376 18.97 0.37 1.21
C SER A 376 19.76 1.54 1.78
N ARG A 377 20.81 1.20 2.56
CA ARG A 377 21.72 2.19 3.12
C ARG A 377 22.36 3.10 2.04
N ALA A 378 22.61 2.56 0.85
CA ALA A 378 23.12 3.31 -0.27
C ALA A 378 22.12 4.38 -0.75
N GLN A 379 20.83 4.03 -0.85
CA GLN A 379 19.77 4.97 -1.22
C GLN A 379 19.59 6.07 -0.19
N ILE A 380 19.67 5.74 1.10
CA ILE A 380 19.64 6.75 2.19
C ILE A 380 20.81 7.74 2.03
N THR A 381 22.01 7.24 1.77
CA THR A 381 23.19 8.08 1.56
C THR A 381 23.04 8.98 0.32
N ASP A 382 22.51 8.44 -0.79
CA ASP A 382 22.26 9.20 -2.01
C ASP A 382 21.17 10.26 -1.80
N LEU A 383 20.11 9.95 -1.05
CA LEU A 383 19.06 10.88 -0.68
C LEU A 383 19.60 12.01 0.18
N GLU A 384 20.35 11.68 1.24
CA GLU A 384 21.02 12.64 2.14
C GLU A 384 21.94 13.58 1.35
N LYS A 385 22.79 13.01 0.49
CA LYS A 385 23.69 13.78 -0.36
C LYS A 385 22.92 14.72 -1.28
N THR A 386 21.89 14.23 -1.96
CA THR A 386 21.07 15.02 -2.88
C THR A 386 20.40 16.19 -2.19
N ILE A 387 19.83 15.97 -0.98
CA ILE A 387 19.21 17.02 -0.16
C ILE A 387 20.25 18.07 0.26
N ASN A 388 21.41 17.62 0.72
CA ASN A 388 22.42 18.50 1.28
C ASN A 388 23.19 19.30 0.21
N ASP A 389 23.33 18.77 -1.00
CA ASP A 389 23.95 19.44 -2.14
C ASP A 389 22.99 20.45 -2.83
N ALA A 390 21.66 20.30 -2.67
CA ALA A 390 20.69 21.19 -3.30
C ALA A 390 20.80 22.63 -2.77
N ASP A 391 20.83 23.62 -3.69
CA ASP A 391 20.86 25.03 -3.33
C ASP A 391 19.46 25.56 -3.01
N CYS A 392 19.05 25.40 -1.76
CA CYS A 392 17.75 25.81 -1.24
C CYS A 392 17.85 26.42 0.17
N ASP A 393 16.85 27.22 0.53
CA ASP A 393 16.76 27.87 1.84
C ASP A 393 16.07 26.98 2.87
N LEU A 394 15.15 26.12 2.40
CA LEU A 394 14.31 25.26 3.23
C LEU A 394 14.06 23.92 2.54
N VAL A 395 14.12 22.84 3.30
CA VAL A 395 13.66 21.51 2.85
C VAL A 395 12.24 21.29 3.37
N VAL A 396 11.30 21.09 2.46
CA VAL A 396 9.92 20.73 2.78
C VAL A 396 9.72 19.25 2.47
N PHE A 397 9.44 18.44 3.49
CA PHE A 397 9.26 17.01 3.30
C PHE A 397 7.85 16.54 3.66
N ALA A 398 7.23 15.81 2.75
CA ALA A 398 5.88 15.27 2.85
C ALA A 398 5.90 13.73 2.80
N THR A 399 6.76 13.15 3.63
CA THR A 399 6.87 11.70 3.80
C THR A 399 6.06 11.24 5.01
N PRO A 400 5.52 10.01 5.01
CA PRO A 400 4.82 9.45 6.17
C PRO A 400 5.67 9.44 7.43
N ILE A 401 6.97 9.14 7.30
CA ILE A 401 7.94 9.15 8.40
C ILE A 401 8.51 10.55 8.68
N HIS A 402 9.16 10.65 9.82
CA HIS A 402 9.94 11.85 10.16
C HIS A 402 11.34 11.76 9.54
N LEU A 403 11.49 12.24 8.30
CA LEU A 403 12.70 12.07 7.47
C LEU A 403 14.00 12.46 8.21
N THR A 404 13.96 13.50 9.06
CA THR A 404 15.14 13.98 9.83
C THR A 404 15.64 13.00 10.90
N ARG A 405 14.91 11.90 11.17
CA ARG A 405 15.39 10.81 12.04
C ARG A 405 16.29 9.82 11.31
N ILE A 406 16.23 9.81 10.00
CA ILE A 406 16.90 8.81 9.16
C ILE A 406 17.97 9.44 8.29
N VAL A 407 17.72 10.68 7.83
CA VAL A 407 18.59 11.46 6.96
C VAL A 407 19.11 12.67 7.72
N SER A 408 20.41 12.88 7.72
CA SER A 408 21.03 14.07 8.33
C SER A 408 20.92 15.27 7.38
N ILE A 409 19.99 16.18 7.66
CA ILE A 409 19.73 17.36 6.84
C ILE A 409 20.47 18.56 7.44
N ASN A 410 21.40 19.16 6.69
CA ASN A 410 22.22 20.30 7.11
C ASN A 410 21.56 21.68 6.88
N LYS A 411 20.26 21.69 6.56
CA LYS A 411 19.44 22.88 6.28
C LYS A 411 18.20 22.92 7.16
N PRO A 412 17.55 24.07 7.29
CA PRO A 412 16.22 24.12 7.87
C PRO A 412 15.27 23.16 7.17
N ALA A 413 14.53 22.36 7.94
CA ALA A 413 13.60 21.38 7.41
C ALA A 413 12.21 21.56 8.04
N LEU A 414 11.16 21.36 7.25
CA LEU A 414 9.77 21.51 7.65
C LEU A 414 8.95 20.33 7.18
N ARG A 415 8.26 19.69 8.10
CA ARG A 415 7.37 18.55 7.77
C ARG A 415 6.01 19.05 7.32
N VAL A 416 5.54 18.48 6.23
CA VAL A 416 4.17 18.61 5.73
C VAL A 416 3.43 17.32 6.02
N ARG A 417 2.20 17.44 6.51
CA ARG A 417 1.29 16.33 6.75
C ARG A 417 0.02 16.55 5.95
N TYR A 418 -0.68 15.49 5.66
CA TYR A 418 -2.03 15.53 5.12
C TYR A 418 -2.95 14.72 6.01
N GLU A 419 -4.16 15.20 6.18
CA GLU A 419 -5.16 14.58 7.04
C GLU A 419 -6.46 14.35 6.28
N TYR A 420 -7.31 13.55 6.89
CA TYR A 420 -8.66 13.29 6.37
C TYR A 420 -9.63 14.33 6.93
N GLU A 421 -10.45 14.92 6.05
CA GLU A 421 -11.52 15.84 6.44
C GLU A 421 -12.79 15.53 5.64
N ASP A 422 -13.92 15.29 6.34
CA ASP A 422 -15.22 15.13 5.68
C ASP A 422 -15.64 16.40 4.93
N ARG A 423 -16.24 16.25 3.76
CA ARG A 423 -16.80 17.34 2.96
C ARG A 423 -18.29 17.12 2.73
N GLY A 424 -19.12 17.73 3.57
CA GLY A 424 -20.58 17.60 3.54
C GLY A 424 -21.11 16.35 4.24
N GLU A 425 -22.31 15.95 3.89
CA GLU A 425 -22.99 14.78 4.43
C GLU A 425 -23.21 13.71 3.34
N PRO A 426 -23.21 12.41 3.71
CA PRO A 426 -22.98 11.88 5.05
C PRO A 426 -21.50 11.91 5.45
N ARG A 427 -21.19 11.99 6.74
CA ARG A 427 -19.82 11.92 7.28
C ARG A 427 -19.36 10.47 7.44
N LEU A 428 -18.04 10.26 7.38
CA LEU A 428 -17.46 8.93 7.55
C LEU A 428 -17.88 8.26 8.87
N GLU A 429 -17.86 9.00 9.98
CA GLU A 429 -18.24 8.48 11.28
C GLU A 429 -19.67 7.92 11.30
N GLU A 430 -20.62 8.64 10.75
CA GLU A 430 -22.03 8.24 10.69
C GLU A 430 -22.22 6.96 9.88
N VAL A 431 -21.61 6.92 8.70
CA VAL A 431 -21.71 5.78 7.78
C VAL A 431 -21.01 4.55 8.36
N LEU A 432 -19.81 4.71 8.90
CA LEU A 432 -19.03 3.63 9.52
C LEU A 432 -19.81 2.99 10.67
N LEU A 433 -20.35 3.81 11.60
CA LEU A 433 -21.09 3.30 12.76
C LEU A 433 -22.42 2.64 12.35
N LYS A 434 -23.12 3.21 11.37
CA LYS A 434 -24.33 2.61 10.79
C LYS A 434 -24.03 1.21 10.24
N ARG A 435 -22.97 1.07 9.43
CA ARG A 435 -22.59 -0.22 8.82
C ARG A 435 -22.10 -1.23 9.85
N LEU A 436 -21.27 -0.82 10.81
CA LEU A 436 -20.78 -1.69 11.88
C LEU A 436 -21.92 -2.23 12.75
N ARG A 437 -22.92 -1.39 13.11
CA ARG A 437 -24.11 -1.84 13.86
C ARG A 437 -24.94 -2.81 13.03
N ALA A 438 -25.09 -2.55 11.73
CA ALA A 438 -25.84 -3.43 10.83
C ALA A 438 -25.21 -4.83 10.68
N SER A 439 -23.88 -4.96 10.84
CA SER A 439 -23.20 -6.26 10.82
C SER A 439 -23.59 -7.18 12.00
N GLY A 440 -24.16 -6.62 13.08
CA GLY A 440 -24.52 -7.35 14.30
C GLY A 440 -23.32 -7.82 15.14
N ARG A 441 -22.12 -7.52 14.73
CA ARG A 441 -20.85 -7.93 15.39
C ARG A 441 -20.23 -6.82 16.22
N PHE A 442 -20.73 -5.59 16.09
CA PHE A 442 -20.25 -4.43 16.84
C PHE A 442 -21.28 -4.10 17.95
N PRO A 443 -20.87 -4.12 19.23
CA PRO A 443 -21.79 -3.81 20.33
C PRO A 443 -22.25 -2.34 20.24
N SER A 444 -23.52 -2.13 20.55
CA SER A 444 -24.19 -0.82 20.57
C SER A 444 -23.59 0.14 21.61
#